data_700e7c3577bcf386e9a64b91c4001f5d
#
_entry.id   700e7c3577bcf386e9a64b91c4001f5d
#
_cell.length_a   1.000
_cell.length_b   1.000
_cell.length_c   1.000
_cell.angle_alpha   90.00
_cell.angle_beta   90.00
_cell.angle_gamma   90.00
#
_symmetry.space_group_name_H-M   'P 1'
#
loop_
_entity.id
_entity.type
_entity.pdbx_description
1 polymer ?
#
loop_
_entity_poly.entity_id
_entity_poly.type
_entity_poly.pdbx_seq_one_letter_code
_entity_poly.pdbx_strand_id
1 'polypeptide(L)'
;MRFSPTRSGENFVSPIETLKMEERNSHIDELIAAFLSKGLSKEAREELDAWIASSEENRRYFMRQQEVWFSAVQEEERTRYDADRAFKTFRKRVAASTAQKQSKKVIGWKTIYKYAAAVLVVGLISFFSYRQGENNLQNALTQVEVEAPLGAQTRLRLPDGTLVVLNAGSRLVYPQDFGVDNREVELSGEGYFEVERNEKLPFHVQTSSLSVRVLGTKFNFRDYPNDEEAVVSLLEGKVVLDNRLRAEAEMILLPNEQVTLDKAEGHMKKETKEVKNVLEWTSGKLFFDELPLPEVVKILERSYDVHITFATDSLREFRFYGSFGRGEQGIKDILEALEKTGKVRYKQKDREITLY
;
A
#
# COMPACT_ATOMS: atom_id res chain seq x y z
N MET A 1 -53.69 -14.79 17.19
CA MET A 1 -53.42 -16.08 17.87
C MET A 1 -51.95 -16.13 18.22
N ARG A 2 -51.71 -16.28 19.54
CA ARG A 2 -50.48 -16.72 20.29
C ARG A 2 -49.11 -16.07 19.96
N PHE A 3 -48.81 -15.10 20.78
CA PHE A 3 -47.47 -14.71 21.21
C PHE A 3 -46.83 -15.83 22.05
N SER A 4 -45.54 -16.08 21.82
CA SER A 4 -44.67 -16.77 22.78
C SER A 4 -43.45 -15.91 23.04
N PRO A 5 -43.10 -15.58 24.30
CA PRO A 5 -41.92 -14.81 24.64
C PRO A 5 -40.73 -15.74 24.87
N THR A 6 -39.61 -15.40 24.24
CA THR A 6 -38.30 -15.99 24.56
C THR A 6 -37.74 -15.33 25.82
N ARG A 7 -37.54 -16.12 26.83
CA ARG A 7 -36.86 -15.82 28.12
C ARG A 7 -35.39 -15.49 27.85
N SER A 8 -34.97 -14.30 28.22
CA SER A 8 -33.59 -13.95 28.53
C SER A 8 -33.16 -14.64 29.82
N GLY A 9 -32.11 -15.46 29.78
CA GLY A 9 -31.47 -16.05 30.94
C GLY A 9 -30.68 -14.98 31.69
N GLU A 10 -31.20 -14.50 32.81
CA GLU A 10 -30.43 -13.81 33.83
C GLU A 10 -29.59 -14.84 34.58
N ASN A 11 -28.29 -14.77 34.48
CA ASN A 11 -27.36 -15.50 35.33
C ASN A 11 -27.48 -14.99 36.77
N PHE A 12 -28.18 -15.73 37.65
CA PHE A 12 -28.27 -15.47 39.07
C PHE A 12 -26.91 -15.81 39.70
N VAL A 13 -26.08 -14.80 39.94
CA VAL A 13 -24.84 -14.95 40.71
C VAL A 13 -25.23 -15.09 42.18
N SER A 14 -24.74 -16.13 42.87
CA SER A 14 -25.09 -16.41 44.27
C SER A 14 -24.57 -15.29 45.19
N PRO A 15 -25.26 -14.95 46.30
CA PRO A 15 -24.84 -13.93 47.26
C PRO A 15 -23.42 -14.15 47.82
N ILE A 16 -22.96 -15.41 47.88
CA ILE A 16 -21.62 -15.79 48.36
C ILE A 16 -20.55 -15.47 47.31
N GLU A 17 -20.85 -15.54 46.02
CA GLU A 17 -19.92 -15.16 44.94
C GLU A 17 -19.80 -13.64 44.83
N THR A 18 -20.86 -12.91 45.09
CA THR A 18 -20.86 -11.43 45.11
C THR A 18 -20.00 -10.90 46.26
N LEU A 19 -20.11 -11.45 47.45
CA LEU A 19 -19.28 -11.10 48.62
C LEU A 19 -17.80 -11.39 48.39
N LYS A 20 -17.45 -12.51 47.77
CA LYS A 20 -16.08 -12.86 47.44
C LYS A 20 -15.49 -11.96 46.32
N MET A 21 -16.32 -11.46 45.42
CA MET A 21 -15.91 -10.47 44.40
C MET A 21 -15.67 -9.09 45.03
N GLU A 22 -16.50 -8.66 45.94
CA GLU A 22 -16.34 -7.38 46.66
C GLU A 22 -15.08 -7.36 47.54
N GLU A 23 -14.82 -8.45 48.32
CA GLU A 23 -13.60 -8.60 49.09
C GLU A 23 -12.33 -8.61 48.21
N ARG A 24 -12.38 -9.27 47.08
CA ARG A 24 -11.26 -9.33 46.14
C ARG A 24 -11.00 -7.99 45.48
N ASN A 25 -12.03 -7.22 45.18
CA ASN A 25 -11.87 -5.86 44.60
C ASN A 25 -11.31 -4.92 45.66
N SER A 26 -11.74 -4.98 46.94
CA SER A 26 -11.20 -4.18 48.03
C SER A 26 -9.71 -4.42 48.26
N HIS A 27 -9.24 -5.67 48.17
CA HIS A 27 -7.82 -6.00 48.30
C HIS A 27 -6.98 -5.46 47.16
N ILE A 28 -7.47 -5.52 45.91
CA ILE A 28 -6.77 -4.95 44.75
C ILE A 28 -6.69 -3.42 44.84
N ASP A 29 -7.74 -2.76 45.31
CA ASP A 29 -7.73 -1.31 45.50
C ASP A 29 -6.71 -0.87 46.55
N GLU A 30 -6.52 -1.66 47.63
CA GLU A 30 -5.47 -1.45 48.63
C GLU A 30 -4.07 -1.62 48.02
N LEU A 31 -3.86 -2.61 47.15
CA LEU A 31 -2.60 -2.81 46.45
C LEU A 31 -2.29 -1.66 45.49
N ILE A 32 -3.29 -1.19 44.74
CA ILE A 32 -3.14 -0.04 43.85
C ILE A 32 -2.79 1.23 44.65
N ALA A 33 -3.52 1.50 45.76
CA ALA A 33 -3.29 2.65 46.59
C ALA A 33 -1.88 2.62 47.25
N ALA A 34 -1.44 1.46 47.73
CA ALA A 34 -0.11 1.28 48.28
C ALA A 34 1.00 1.44 47.21
N PHE A 35 0.79 0.91 46.00
CA PHE A 35 1.70 1.08 44.87
C PHE A 35 1.91 2.56 44.52
N LEU A 36 0.80 3.31 44.47
CA LEU A 36 0.85 4.74 44.11
C LEU A 36 1.40 5.65 45.21
N SER A 37 1.28 5.26 46.51
CA SER A 37 1.63 6.13 47.64
C SER A 37 2.94 5.80 48.35
N LYS A 38 3.21 4.54 48.65
CA LYS A 38 4.30 4.10 49.53
C LYS A 38 5.25 3.07 48.94
N GLY A 39 4.87 2.49 47.78
CA GLY A 39 5.53 1.33 47.21
C GLY A 39 5.04 0.01 47.80
N LEU A 40 5.23 -1.09 47.09
CA LEU A 40 4.81 -2.43 47.48
C LEU A 40 6.02 -3.32 47.79
N SER A 41 5.79 -4.37 48.61
CA SER A 41 6.74 -5.47 48.72
C SER A 41 6.88 -6.20 47.37
N LYS A 42 7.90 -7.02 47.22
CA LYS A 42 8.14 -7.74 45.95
C LYS A 42 6.99 -8.69 45.64
N GLU A 43 6.49 -9.41 46.64
CA GLU A 43 5.40 -10.36 46.51
C GLU A 43 4.08 -9.66 46.10
N ALA A 44 3.75 -8.57 46.80
CA ALA A 44 2.53 -7.78 46.52
C ALA A 44 2.56 -7.11 45.12
N ARG A 45 3.78 -6.80 44.63
CA ARG A 45 3.95 -6.26 43.28
C ARG A 45 3.74 -7.32 42.23
N GLU A 46 4.25 -8.53 42.43
CA GLU A 46 4.04 -9.66 41.52
C GLU A 46 2.55 -10.03 41.43
N GLU A 47 1.82 -9.94 42.55
CA GLU A 47 0.38 -10.15 42.58
C GLU A 47 -0.39 -9.08 41.80
N LEU A 48 -0.04 -7.81 41.96
CA LEU A 48 -0.66 -6.71 41.23
C LEU A 48 -0.38 -6.80 39.73
N ASP A 49 0.87 -7.09 39.35
CA ASP A 49 1.27 -7.25 37.96
C ASP A 49 0.56 -8.43 37.27
N ALA A 50 0.39 -9.54 37.98
CA ALA A 50 -0.36 -10.70 37.51
C ALA A 50 -1.86 -10.36 37.30
N TRP A 51 -2.44 -9.59 38.24
CA TRP A 51 -3.84 -9.16 38.13
C TRP A 51 -4.04 -8.20 36.95
N ILE A 52 -3.12 -7.24 36.73
CA ILE A 52 -3.16 -6.32 35.58
C ILE A 52 -3.05 -7.08 34.26
N ALA A 53 -2.21 -8.11 34.20
CA ALA A 53 -1.99 -8.93 33.00
C ALA A 53 -3.14 -9.90 32.69
N SER A 54 -4.00 -10.21 33.69
CA SER A 54 -5.05 -11.22 33.55
C SER A 54 -6.22 -10.79 32.67
N SER A 55 -6.45 -9.48 32.49
CA SER A 55 -7.56 -8.94 31.69
C SER A 55 -7.28 -7.50 31.23
N GLU A 56 -7.74 -7.17 30.02
CA GLU A 56 -7.68 -5.80 29.49
C GLU A 56 -8.55 -4.82 30.32
N GLU A 57 -9.59 -5.33 30.97
CA GLU A 57 -10.47 -4.56 31.84
C GLU A 57 -9.76 -4.15 33.13
N ASN A 58 -8.98 -5.06 33.73
CA ASN A 58 -8.16 -4.80 34.91
C ASN A 58 -7.07 -3.76 34.61
N ARG A 59 -6.46 -3.85 33.43
CA ARG A 59 -5.48 -2.88 32.97
C ARG A 59 -6.08 -1.48 32.84
N ARG A 60 -7.27 -1.35 32.24
CA ARG A 60 -8.00 -0.07 32.14
C ARG A 60 -8.42 0.47 33.48
N TYR A 61 -8.78 -0.40 34.42
CA TYR A 61 -9.10 -0.01 35.79
C TYR A 61 -7.89 0.58 36.49
N PHE A 62 -6.75 -0.09 36.46
CA PHE A 62 -5.49 0.40 37.02
C PHE A 62 -5.08 1.76 36.44
N MET A 63 -5.12 1.93 35.12
CA MET A 63 -4.80 3.18 34.46
C MET A 63 -5.69 4.34 34.91
N ARG A 64 -6.99 4.10 35.11
CA ARG A 64 -7.93 5.11 35.66
C ARG A 64 -7.59 5.50 37.07
N GLN A 65 -7.28 4.56 37.94
CA GLN A 65 -6.90 4.86 39.33
C GLN A 65 -5.59 5.65 39.39
N GLN A 66 -4.65 5.32 38.56
CA GLN A 66 -3.39 6.07 38.41
C GLN A 66 -3.62 7.52 37.97
N GLU A 67 -4.49 7.76 37.00
CA GLU A 67 -4.83 9.11 36.52
C GLU A 67 -5.51 9.96 37.60
N VAL A 68 -6.43 9.37 38.34
CA VAL A 68 -7.10 10.03 39.48
C VAL A 68 -6.08 10.40 40.55
N TRP A 69 -5.18 9.49 40.92
CA TRP A 69 -4.12 9.74 41.91
C TRP A 69 -3.21 10.89 41.51
N PHE A 70 -2.69 10.87 40.28
CA PHE A 70 -1.80 11.95 39.80
C PHE A 70 -2.52 13.31 39.75
N SER A 71 -3.82 13.31 39.43
CA SER A 71 -4.60 14.54 39.45
C SER A 71 -4.74 15.10 40.89
N ALA A 72 -4.97 14.23 41.86
CA ALA A 72 -5.12 14.63 43.29
C ALA A 72 -3.79 15.09 43.90
N VAL A 73 -2.67 14.42 43.62
CA VAL A 73 -1.34 14.76 44.11
C VAL A 73 -0.86 16.11 43.57
N GLN A 74 -1.18 16.43 42.29
CA GLN A 74 -0.85 17.75 41.76
C GLN A 74 -1.58 18.91 42.47
N GLU A 75 -2.77 18.66 42.97
CA GLU A 75 -3.54 19.68 43.67
C GLU A 75 -3.01 19.91 45.10
N GLU A 76 -2.53 18.88 45.79
CA GLU A 76 -1.95 18.94 47.13
C GLU A 76 -0.57 19.61 47.16
N GLU A 77 0.25 19.41 46.14
CA GLU A 77 1.54 20.11 45.98
C GLU A 77 1.35 21.62 45.69
N ARG A 78 0.30 22.01 44.96
CA ARG A 78 -0.01 23.42 44.69
C ARG A 78 -0.36 24.21 45.95
N THR A 79 -0.97 23.60 46.95
CA THR A 79 -1.32 24.25 48.22
C THR A 79 -0.14 24.38 49.20
N ARG A 80 0.93 23.61 49.01
CA ARG A 80 2.16 23.68 49.86
C ARG A 80 3.20 24.68 49.34
N TYR A 81 3.05 25.19 48.13
CA TYR A 81 4.04 26.05 47.50
C TYR A 81 3.62 27.51 47.65
N ASP A 82 4.22 28.20 48.66
CA ASP A 82 4.06 29.65 48.82
C ASP A 82 4.93 30.36 47.77
N ALA A 83 4.34 30.67 46.64
CA ALA A 83 4.97 31.32 45.49
C ALA A 83 5.50 32.72 45.85
N ASP A 84 4.81 33.44 46.74
CA ASP A 84 5.22 34.77 47.19
C ASP A 84 6.49 34.71 48.06
N ARG A 85 6.58 33.71 48.91
CA ARG A 85 7.77 33.48 49.76
C ARG A 85 8.97 33.04 48.95
N ALA A 86 8.75 32.18 47.95
CA ALA A 86 9.78 31.74 46.99
C ALA A 86 10.25 32.93 46.15
N PHE A 87 9.35 33.76 45.67
CA PHE A 87 9.67 34.94 44.86
C PHE A 87 10.40 36.03 45.67
N LYS A 88 10.01 36.27 46.93
CA LYS A 88 10.76 37.15 47.82
C LYS A 88 12.18 36.65 48.12
N THR A 89 12.36 35.34 48.31
CA THR A 89 13.67 34.70 48.53
C THR A 89 14.53 34.77 47.29
N PHE A 90 13.95 34.50 46.12
CA PHE A 90 14.61 34.67 44.85
C PHE A 90 15.07 36.10 44.59
N ARG A 91 14.19 37.10 44.83
CA ARG A 91 14.51 38.51 44.68
C ARG A 91 15.62 38.99 45.63
N LYS A 92 15.66 38.48 46.88
CA LYS A 92 16.78 38.71 47.81
C LYS A 92 18.10 38.10 47.33
N ARG A 93 18.10 36.91 46.78
CA ARG A 93 19.29 36.26 46.21
C ARG A 93 19.79 36.96 44.95
N VAL A 94 18.89 37.38 44.05
CA VAL A 94 19.25 38.17 42.88
C VAL A 94 19.82 39.54 43.27
N ALA A 95 19.25 40.22 44.27
CA ALA A 95 19.77 41.50 44.77
C ALA A 95 21.15 41.36 45.49
N ALA A 96 21.37 40.25 46.18
CA ALA A 96 22.66 39.96 46.82
C ALA A 96 23.77 39.57 45.80
N SER A 97 23.40 38.91 44.71
CA SER A 97 24.35 38.56 43.62
C SER A 97 24.76 39.75 42.75
N THR A 98 23.97 40.85 42.78
CA THR A 98 24.29 42.08 42.02
C THR A 98 25.33 42.96 42.74
N ALA A 99 25.61 42.69 44.00
CA ALA A 99 26.60 43.46 44.80
C ALA A 99 28.05 42.98 44.67
N GLN A 100 28.28 41.82 44.08
CA GLN A 100 29.62 41.34 43.82
C GLN A 100 30.04 41.79 42.41
N LYS A 101 30.82 42.88 42.36
CA LYS A 101 31.46 43.40 41.16
C LYS A 101 32.31 42.31 40.52
N GLN A 102 31.72 41.43 39.74
CA GLN A 102 32.51 40.65 38.78
C GLN A 102 32.85 41.56 37.62
N SER A 103 34.14 41.71 37.34
CA SER A 103 34.63 42.39 36.17
C SER A 103 33.91 41.78 34.94
N LYS A 104 33.06 42.51 34.29
CA LYS A 104 32.46 42.12 33.02
C LYS A 104 33.60 41.91 32.03
N LYS A 105 34.01 40.64 31.82
CA LYS A 105 34.71 40.27 30.61
C LYS A 105 33.78 40.63 29.49
N VAL A 106 34.06 41.75 28.83
CA VAL A 106 33.36 42.13 27.59
C VAL A 106 33.72 41.00 26.61
N ILE A 107 32.78 40.06 26.44
CA ILE A 107 32.91 39.05 25.39
C ILE A 107 32.91 39.84 24.10
N GLY A 108 34.12 39.93 23.47
CA GLY A 108 34.26 40.72 22.26
C GLY A 108 33.31 40.23 21.17
N TRP A 109 32.69 41.14 20.45
CA TRP A 109 31.76 40.86 19.37
C TRP A 109 32.28 39.75 18.42
N LYS A 110 33.60 39.68 18.22
CA LYS A 110 34.25 38.61 17.46
C LYS A 110 34.00 37.19 18.01
N THR A 111 33.81 37.05 19.34
CA THR A 111 33.54 35.77 19.99
C THR A 111 32.07 35.39 19.83
N ILE A 112 31.16 36.39 19.91
CA ILE A 112 29.72 36.21 19.67
C ILE A 112 29.45 35.74 18.24
N TYR A 113 30.12 36.32 17.24
CA TYR A 113 29.99 35.91 15.84
C TYR A 113 30.46 34.47 15.60
N LYS A 114 31.50 34.00 16.29
CA LYS A 114 31.97 32.61 16.17
C LYS A 114 30.94 31.62 16.70
N TYR A 115 30.32 31.91 17.82
CA TYR A 115 29.26 31.04 18.37
C TYR A 115 27.97 31.12 17.58
N ALA A 116 27.59 32.32 17.12
CA ALA A 116 26.43 32.49 16.24
C ALA A 116 26.59 31.76 14.90
N ALA A 117 27.80 31.82 14.30
CA ALA A 117 28.11 31.05 13.09
C ALA A 117 28.05 29.53 13.34
N ALA A 118 28.56 29.05 14.48
CA ALA A 118 28.50 27.63 14.84
C ALA A 118 27.04 27.16 15.02
N VAL A 119 26.18 27.95 15.68
CA VAL A 119 24.75 27.65 15.84
C VAL A 119 24.03 27.64 14.50
N LEU A 120 24.35 28.60 13.60
CA LEU A 120 23.79 28.62 12.25
C LEU A 120 24.23 27.39 11.44
N VAL A 121 25.50 27.01 11.50
CA VAL A 121 26.00 25.81 10.80
C VAL A 121 25.33 24.54 11.32
N VAL A 122 25.22 24.38 12.66
CA VAL A 122 24.53 23.25 13.26
C VAL A 122 23.03 23.26 12.89
N GLY A 123 22.39 24.44 12.90
CA GLY A 123 21.00 24.60 12.46
C GLY A 123 20.80 24.22 10.97
N LEU A 124 21.71 24.65 10.10
CA LEU A 124 21.68 24.29 8.69
C LEU A 124 21.93 22.80 8.47
N ILE A 125 22.91 22.22 9.15
CA ILE A 125 23.17 20.77 9.06
C ILE A 125 21.95 19.99 9.57
N SER A 126 21.36 20.39 10.70
CA SER A 126 20.15 19.76 11.23
C SER A 126 18.97 19.90 10.29
N PHE A 127 18.78 21.07 9.70
CA PHE A 127 17.71 21.32 8.71
C PHE A 127 17.92 20.50 7.43
N PHE A 128 19.15 20.46 6.90
CA PHE A 128 19.47 19.63 5.74
C PHE A 128 19.36 18.12 6.06
N SER A 129 19.84 17.69 7.23
CA SER A 129 19.70 16.29 7.66
C SER A 129 18.26 15.90 7.89
N TYR A 130 17.43 16.79 8.44
CA TYR A 130 15.99 16.57 8.59
C TYR A 130 15.31 16.44 7.23
N ARG A 131 15.55 17.37 6.30
CA ARG A 131 15.05 17.30 4.91
C ARG A 131 15.56 16.07 4.15
N GLN A 132 16.84 15.73 4.33
CA GLN A 132 17.42 14.52 3.71
C GLN A 132 16.81 13.25 4.34
N GLY A 133 16.51 13.28 5.63
CA GLY A 133 15.84 12.20 6.36
C GLY A 133 14.42 11.96 5.85
N GLU A 134 13.63 13.01 5.62
CA GLU A 134 12.29 12.89 5.01
C GLU A 134 12.37 12.29 3.59
N ASN A 135 13.28 12.77 2.76
CA ASN A 135 13.47 12.24 1.40
C ASN A 135 13.97 10.78 1.40
N ASN A 136 14.84 10.42 2.35
CA ASN A 136 15.33 9.05 2.47
C ASN A 136 14.29 8.10 3.09
N LEU A 137 13.41 8.57 3.98
CA LEU A 137 12.29 7.78 4.48
C LEU A 137 11.26 7.53 3.37
N GLN A 138 10.95 8.52 2.55
CA GLN A 138 10.05 8.33 1.40
C GLN A 138 10.64 7.35 0.36
N ASN A 139 11.97 7.38 0.15
CA ASN A 139 12.66 6.42 -0.72
C ASN A 139 12.89 5.05 -0.06
N ALA A 140 12.81 4.95 1.26
CA ALA A 140 12.92 3.69 2.03
C ALA A 140 11.56 3.07 2.33
N LEU A 141 10.45 3.74 2.00
CA LEU A 141 9.13 3.10 2.00
C LEU A 141 9.18 1.97 0.97
N THR A 142 9.16 0.76 1.50
CA THR A 142 9.25 -0.47 0.73
C THR A 142 8.16 -0.47 -0.33
N GLN A 143 8.55 -0.55 -1.59
CA GLN A 143 7.60 -0.75 -2.67
C GLN A 143 6.96 -2.13 -2.51
N VAL A 144 5.67 -2.20 -2.73
CA VAL A 144 4.94 -3.46 -2.80
C VAL A 144 4.98 -3.92 -4.25
N GLU A 145 5.51 -5.09 -4.46
CA GLU A 145 5.59 -5.74 -5.75
C GLU A 145 4.65 -6.93 -5.80
N VAL A 146 3.84 -7.02 -6.83
CA VAL A 146 2.90 -8.11 -7.08
C VAL A 146 3.15 -8.65 -8.47
N GLU A 147 3.43 -9.95 -8.57
CA GLU A 147 3.67 -10.64 -9.82
C GLU A 147 2.56 -11.64 -10.15
N ALA A 148 2.28 -11.77 -11.42
CA ALA A 148 1.57 -12.89 -12.00
C ALA A 148 2.58 -13.73 -12.78
N PRO A 149 2.97 -14.93 -12.28
CA PRO A 149 3.95 -15.75 -12.95
C PRO A 149 3.45 -16.23 -14.31
N LEU A 150 4.34 -16.70 -15.16
CA LEU A 150 3.96 -17.36 -16.40
C LEU A 150 2.99 -18.53 -16.09
N GLY A 151 2.01 -18.74 -16.92
CA GLY A 151 0.98 -19.76 -16.73
C GLY A 151 -0.13 -19.40 -15.76
N ALA A 152 -0.06 -18.28 -15.04
CA ALA A 152 -1.05 -17.88 -14.03
C ALA A 152 -1.52 -16.44 -14.20
N GLN A 153 -2.61 -16.11 -13.53
CA GLN A 153 -3.13 -14.75 -13.38
C GLN A 153 -3.20 -14.40 -11.89
N THR A 154 -3.00 -13.14 -11.55
CA THR A 154 -3.11 -12.67 -10.18
C THR A 154 -4.20 -11.63 -10.09
N ARG A 155 -5.11 -11.80 -9.11
CA ARG A 155 -6.15 -10.82 -8.80
C ARG A 155 -5.86 -10.22 -7.44
N LEU A 156 -5.86 -8.89 -7.37
CA LEU A 156 -5.62 -8.17 -6.12
C LEU A 156 -6.55 -6.96 -6.01
N ARG A 157 -6.72 -6.50 -4.78
CA ARG A 157 -7.41 -5.25 -4.49
C ARG A 157 -6.39 -4.30 -3.84
N LEU A 158 -6.22 -3.14 -4.43
CA LEU A 158 -5.35 -2.08 -3.90
C LEU A 158 -5.95 -1.43 -2.65
N PRO A 159 -5.15 -0.72 -1.84
CA PRO A 159 -5.63 -0.07 -0.61
C PRO A 159 -6.76 0.93 -0.80
N ASP A 160 -6.86 1.55 -1.98
CA ASP A 160 -7.92 2.50 -2.35
C ASP A 160 -9.25 1.84 -2.77
N GLY A 161 -9.31 0.49 -2.81
CA GLY A 161 -10.45 -0.29 -3.26
C GLY A 161 -10.40 -0.72 -4.73
N THR A 162 -9.48 -0.18 -5.53
CA THR A 162 -9.30 -0.53 -6.95
C THR A 162 -9.03 -2.02 -7.11
N LEU A 163 -9.77 -2.67 -8.01
CA LEU A 163 -9.52 -4.06 -8.39
C LEU A 163 -8.55 -4.10 -9.58
N VAL A 164 -7.51 -4.92 -9.45
CA VAL A 164 -6.56 -5.19 -10.52
C VAL A 164 -6.52 -6.69 -10.80
N VAL A 165 -6.54 -7.05 -12.08
CA VAL A 165 -6.26 -8.41 -12.55
C VAL A 165 -5.00 -8.33 -13.41
N LEU A 166 -3.95 -9.05 -13.04
CA LEU A 166 -2.71 -9.14 -13.79
C LEU A 166 -2.72 -10.42 -14.64
N ASN A 167 -2.40 -10.29 -15.92
CA ASN A 167 -2.23 -11.43 -16.80
C ASN A 167 -0.86 -12.10 -16.62
N ALA A 168 -0.68 -13.29 -17.17
CA ALA A 168 0.53 -14.09 -17.07
C ALA A 168 1.80 -13.32 -17.48
N GLY A 169 2.85 -13.41 -16.69
CA GLY A 169 4.12 -12.72 -16.91
C GLY A 169 4.06 -11.21 -16.63
N SER A 170 3.06 -10.73 -15.87
CA SER A 170 2.91 -9.31 -15.55
C SER A 170 3.34 -9.00 -14.13
N ARG A 171 3.77 -7.78 -13.91
CA ARG A 171 4.23 -7.23 -12.64
C ARG A 171 3.62 -5.87 -12.40
N LEU A 172 3.15 -5.64 -11.17
CA LEU A 172 2.65 -4.37 -10.68
C LEU A 172 3.45 -3.92 -9.46
N VAL A 173 3.91 -2.68 -9.46
CA VAL A 173 4.63 -2.08 -8.34
C VAL A 173 3.89 -0.82 -7.89
N TYR A 174 3.75 -0.65 -6.58
CA TYR A 174 3.17 0.56 -6.00
C TYR A 174 3.80 0.86 -4.64
N PRO A 175 3.85 2.13 -4.20
CA PRO A 175 4.44 2.49 -2.93
C PRO A 175 3.55 2.06 -1.75
N GLN A 176 4.14 1.87 -0.58
CA GLN A 176 3.44 1.42 0.62
C GLN A 176 2.39 2.44 1.13
N ASP A 177 2.59 3.72 0.84
CA ASP A 177 1.66 4.83 1.14
C ASP A 177 0.62 5.07 0.05
N PHE A 178 0.49 4.13 -0.91
CA PHE A 178 -0.49 4.19 -1.98
C PHE A 178 -1.91 4.44 -1.44
N GLY A 179 -2.59 5.42 -2.03
CA GLY A 179 -3.96 5.80 -1.67
C GLY A 179 -4.05 6.88 -0.60
N VAL A 180 -2.93 7.30 0.03
CA VAL A 180 -2.88 8.41 1.00
C VAL A 180 -2.60 9.74 0.28
N ASP A 181 -1.42 9.89 -0.30
CA ASP A 181 -0.99 11.11 -0.97
C ASP A 181 -0.93 10.97 -2.49
N ASN A 182 -0.79 9.75 -2.98
CA ASN A 182 -0.79 9.44 -4.41
C ASN A 182 -1.49 8.13 -4.70
N ARG A 183 -1.82 7.90 -5.98
CA ARG A 183 -2.40 6.67 -6.51
C ARG A 183 -1.65 6.28 -7.78
N GLU A 184 -0.34 6.10 -7.64
CA GLU A 184 0.55 5.76 -8.74
C GLU A 184 0.97 4.30 -8.67
N VAL A 185 0.89 3.61 -9.80
CA VAL A 185 1.37 2.25 -9.97
C VAL A 185 2.22 2.12 -11.22
N GLU A 186 3.24 1.27 -11.16
CA GLU A 186 4.03 0.89 -12.32
C GLU A 186 3.60 -0.50 -12.79
N LEU A 187 3.29 -0.62 -14.07
CA LEU A 187 2.90 -1.86 -14.72
C LEU A 187 3.98 -2.29 -15.72
N SER A 188 4.34 -3.56 -15.67
CA SER A 188 5.08 -4.25 -16.74
C SER A 188 4.28 -5.48 -17.13
N GLY A 189 3.76 -5.53 -18.36
CA GLY A 189 2.89 -6.61 -18.82
C GLY A 189 1.47 -6.17 -19.11
N GLU A 190 0.47 -6.96 -18.73
CA GLU A 190 -0.95 -6.68 -18.98
C GLU A 190 -1.75 -6.71 -17.70
N GLY A 191 -2.53 -5.64 -17.47
CA GLY A 191 -3.42 -5.48 -16.36
C GLY A 191 -4.79 -4.96 -16.77
N TYR A 192 -5.83 -5.55 -16.19
CA TYR A 192 -7.18 -5.02 -16.21
C TYR A 192 -7.43 -4.30 -14.88
N PHE A 193 -7.97 -3.08 -14.96
CA PHE A 193 -8.19 -2.19 -13.84
C PHE A 193 -9.67 -1.80 -13.74
N GLU A 194 -10.26 -2.00 -12.56
CA GLU A 194 -11.52 -1.37 -12.15
C GLU A 194 -11.19 -0.34 -11.07
N VAL A 195 -10.92 0.88 -11.50
CA VAL A 195 -10.43 1.94 -10.62
C VAL A 195 -11.56 2.55 -9.82
N GLU A 196 -11.40 2.58 -8.50
CA GLU A 196 -12.32 3.25 -7.59
C GLU A 196 -12.33 4.76 -7.85
N ARG A 197 -13.55 5.35 -7.93
CA ARG A 197 -13.72 6.76 -8.31
C ARG A 197 -13.21 7.70 -7.23
N ASN A 198 -12.28 8.57 -7.60
CA ASN A 198 -11.79 9.65 -6.75
C ASN A 198 -11.36 10.84 -7.63
N GLU A 199 -12.13 11.92 -7.58
CA GLU A 199 -11.88 13.13 -8.38
C GLU A 199 -10.77 14.02 -7.79
N LYS A 200 -10.47 13.85 -6.49
CA LYS A 200 -9.46 14.66 -5.80
C LYS A 200 -8.06 14.08 -5.95
N LEU A 201 -7.96 12.76 -6.09
CA LEU A 201 -6.69 12.05 -6.21
C LEU A 201 -6.76 11.13 -7.44
N PRO A 202 -6.28 11.57 -8.62
CA PRO A 202 -6.26 10.76 -9.84
C PRO A 202 -5.44 9.48 -9.66
N PHE A 203 -5.85 8.43 -10.36
CA PHE A 203 -5.11 7.17 -10.44
C PHE A 203 -4.20 7.18 -11.67
N HIS A 204 -2.94 6.84 -11.48
CA HIS A 204 -1.93 6.81 -12.54
C HIS A 204 -1.38 5.40 -12.71
N VAL A 205 -1.33 4.93 -13.96
CA VAL A 205 -0.61 3.72 -14.34
C VAL A 205 0.51 4.10 -15.27
N GLN A 206 1.74 3.83 -14.86
CA GLN A 206 2.93 4.08 -15.67
C GLN A 206 3.50 2.76 -16.18
N THR A 207 3.92 2.77 -17.45
CA THR A 207 4.73 1.72 -18.04
C THR A 207 6.00 2.33 -18.63
N SER A 208 6.83 1.53 -19.28
CA SER A 208 7.99 2.05 -20.02
C SER A 208 7.60 2.97 -21.17
N SER A 209 6.43 2.74 -21.79
CA SER A 209 6.03 3.36 -23.07
C SER A 209 4.95 4.42 -22.92
N LEU A 210 3.99 4.25 -22.03
CA LEU A 210 2.81 5.09 -21.85
C LEU A 210 2.56 5.41 -20.38
N SER A 211 1.91 6.56 -20.13
CA SER A 211 1.30 6.90 -18.86
C SER A 211 -0.21 7.08 -19.04
N VAL A 212 -0.99 6.48 -18.14
CA VAL A 212 -2.45 6.52 -18.10
C VAL A 212 -2.89 7.25 -16.84
N ARG A 213 -3.79 8.22 -16.98
CA ARG A 213 -4.41 8.96 -15.89
C ARG A 213 -5.93 8.84 -15.95
N VAL A 214 -6.54 8.42 -14.82
CA VAL A 214 -7.99 8.20 -14.70
C VAL A 214 -8.53 8.67 -13.35
N LEU A 215 -9.86 8.88 -13.25
CA LEU A 215 -10.55 9.28 -12.01
C LEU A 215 -11.46 8.19 -11.42
N GLY A 216 -11.82 7.19 -12.24
CA GLY A 216 -12.74 6.12 -11.89
C GLY A 216 -13.20 5.46 -13.20
N THR A 217 -12.54 4.41 -13.62
CA THR A 217 -12.52 3.96 -15.02
C THR A 217 -12.24 2.47 -15.05
N LYS A 218 -12.85 1.76 -16.00
CA LYS A 218 -12.53 0.36 -16.30
C LYS A 218 -11.81 0.28 -17.63
N PHE A 219 -10.60 -0.22 -17.60
CA PHE A 219 -9.74 -0.29 -18.78
C PHE A 219 -8.77 -1.45 -18.72
N ASN A 220 -8.29 -1.89 -19.87
CA ASN A 220 -7.19 -2.83 -20.03
C ASN A 220 -5.95 -2.10 -20.52
N PHE A 221 -4.80 -2.41 -19.95
CA PHE A 221 -3.52 -1.87 -20.35
C PHE A 221 -2.51 -3.00 -20.54
N ARG A 222 -1.99 -3.15 -21.76
CA ARG A 222 -0.98 -4.13 -22.14
C ARG A 222 0.28 -3.43 -22.62
N ASP A 223 1.38 -3.65 -21.93
CA ASP A 223 2.72 -3.17 -22.30
C ASP A 223 3.79 -4.14 -21.78
N TYR A 224 3.94 -5.28 -22.46
CA TYR A 224 5.04 -6.21 -22.18
C TYR A 224 6.35 -5.67 -22.76
N PRO A 225 7.50 -5.79 -22.07
CA PRO A 225 8.79 -5.30 -22.56
C PRO A 225 9.18 -5.85 -23.94
N ASN A 226 8.84 -7.11 -24.21
CA ASN A 226 9.19 -7.82 -25.43
C ASN A 226 8.12 -7.72 -26.54
N ASP A 227 7.02 -6.98 -26.32
CA ASP A 227 6.04 -6.73 -27.37
C ASP A 227 6.42 -5.47 -28.14
N GLU A 228 6.10 -5.47 -29.41
CA GLU A 228 6.35 -4.34 -30.33
C GLU A 228 5.38 -3.18 -30.06
N GLU A 229 4.24 -3.48 -29.45
CA GLU A 229 3.17 -2.52 -29.22
C GLU A 229 2.79 -2.44 -27.74
N ALA A 230 2.36 -1.25 -27.33
CA ALA A 230 1.60 -1.05 -26.09
C ALA A 230 0.16 -0.67 -26.44
N VAL A 231 -0.81 -1.27 -25.72
CA VAL A 231 -2.23 -1.14 -26.05
C VAL A 231 -3.04 -0.75 -24.82
N VAL A 232 -3.86 0.30 -24.94
CA VAL A 232 -4.83 0.69 -23.91
C VAL A 232 -6.23 0.64 -24.51
N SER A 233 -7.12 -0.10 -23.86
CA SER A 233 -8.51 -0.27 -24.29
C SER A 233 -9.47 0.17 -23.18
N LEU A 234 -10.38 1.08 -23.49
CA LEU A 234 -11.31 1.67 -22.52
C LEU A 234 -12.71 1.04 -22.60
N LEU A 235 -13.19 0.56 -21.46
CA LEU A 235 -14.53 0.01 -21.31
C LEU A 235 -15.53 1.04 -20.77
N GLU A 236 -15.16 1.68 -19.65
CA GLU A 236 -16.08 2.59 -18.96
C GLU A 236 -15.30 3.77 -18.37
N GLY A 237 -15.86 4.97 -18.48
CA GLY A 237 -15.26 6.19 -17.94
C GLY A 237 -14.48 6.99 -18.98
N LYS A 238 -13.31 7.50 -18.59
CA LYS A 238 -12.43 8.33 -19.42
C LYS A 238 -10.98 8.05 -19.08
N VAL A 239 -10.14 7.93 -20.08
CA VAL A 239 -8.69 7.78 -19.95
C VAL A 239 -7.99 8.97 -20.59
N VAL A 240 -6.98 9.50 -19.91
CA VAL A 240 -6.01 10.44 -20.49
C VAL A 240 -4.70 9.69 -20.62
N LEU A 241 -4.16 9.66 -21.82
CA LEU A 241 -2.91 9.01 -22.20
C LEU A 241 -1.81 10.02 -22.48
N ASP A 242 -0.64 9.75 -21.96
CA ASP A 242 0.59 10.48 -22.25
C ASP A 242 1.65 9.53 -22.82
N ASN A 243 2.26 9.93 -23.94
CA ASN A 243 3.29 9.17 -24.64
C ASN A 243 4.66 9.44 -24.00
N ARG A 244 5.29 8.41 -23.44
CA ARG A 244 6.59 8.53 -22.78
C ARG A 244 7.78 8.37 -23.73
N LEU A 245 7.55 7.82 -24.92
CA LEU A 245 8.60 7.60 -25.93
C LEU A 245 8.79 8.85 -26.81
N ARG A 246 7.73 9.67 -26.95
CA ARG A 246 7.74 10.83 -27.83
C ARG A 246 6.90 11.95 -27.22
N ALA A 247 7.40 13.17 -27.26
CA ALA A 247 6.64 14.35 -26.84
C ALA A 247 5.51 14.63 -27.84
N GLU A 248 4.29 14.24 -27.47
CA GLU A 248 3.04 14.45 -28.20
C GLU A 248 1.99 15.05 -27.27
N ALA A 249 0.90 15.57 -27.84
CA ALA A 249 -0.23 16.02 -27.04
C ALA A 249 -0.93 14.83 -26.33
N GLU A 250 -1.41 15.04 -25.11
CA GLU A 250 -2.22 14.05 -24.40
C GLU A 250 -3.39 13.58 -25.26
N MET A 251 -3.61 12.27 -25.29
CA MET A 251 -4.72 11.66 -26.02
C MET A 251 -5.82 11.22 -25.07
N ILE A 252 -7.06 11.52 -25.40
CA ILE A 252 -8.21 11.16 -24.59
C ILE A 252 -8.93 9.99 -25.26
N LEU A 253 -9.23 8.94 -24.46
CA LEU A 253 -10.08 7.82 -24.85
C LEU A 253 -11.47 7.94 -24.23
N LEU A 254 -12.45 7.56 -25.03
CA LEU A 254 -13.85 7.34 -24.66
C LEU A 254 -14.16 5.82 -24.67
N PRO A 255 -15.26 5.38 -24.07
CA PRO A 255 -15.64 3.96 -24.08
C PRO A 255 -15.72 3.37 -25.49
N ASN A 256 -15.21 2.13 -25.64
CA ASN A 256 -15.03 1.43 -26.91
C ASN A 256 -13.98 2.06 -27.83
N GLU A 257 -13.07 2.86 -27.29
CA GLU A 257 -11.87 3.29 -28.01
C GLU A 257 -10.64 2.53 -27.49
N GLN A 258 -9.71 2.28 -28.38
CA GLN A 258 -8.43 1.67 -28.15
C GLN A 258 -7.32 2.55 -28.73
N VAL A 259 -6.22 2.67 -28.00
CA VAL A 259 -4.97 3.21 -28.52
C VAL A 259 -3.93 2.12 -28.58
N THR A 260 -3.25 2.04 -29.72
CA THR A 260 -2.07 1.22 -29.94
C THR A 260 -0.88 2.15 -30.17
N LEU A 261 0.15 1.99 -29.38
CA LEU A 261 1.44 2.65 -29.52
C LEU A 261 2.43 1.68 -30.16
N ASP A 262 2.97 2.01 -31.31
CA ASP A 262 4.16 1.36 -31.86
C ASP A 262 5.40 1.81 -31.07
N LYS A 263 6.10 0.88 -30.44
CA LYS A 263 7.25 1.21 -29.59
C LYS A 263 8.50 1.60 -30.37
N ALA A 264 8.63 1.12 -31.60
CA ALA A 264 9.80 1.44 -32.44
C ALA A 264 9.71 2.86 -33.00
N GLU A 265 8.51 3.27 -33.42
CA GLU A 265 8.27 4.58 -34.02
C GLU A 265 7.80 5.62 -32.98
N GLY A 266 7.30 5.19 -31.84
CA GLY A 266 6.68 6.05 -30.81
C GLY A 266 5.36 6.65 -31.29
N HIS A 267 4.66 6.05 -32.23
CA HIS A 267 3.44 6.57 -32.85
C HIS A 267 2.20 5.95 -32.20
N MET A 268 1.28 6.81 -31.73
CA MET A 268 -0.02 6.38 -31.19
C MET A 268 -1.10 6.41 -32.25
N LYS A 269 -1.80 5.30 -32.43
CA LYS A 269 -2.98 5.18 -33.29
C LYS A 269 -4.22 4.92 -32.43
N LYS A 270 -5.24 5.77 -32.57
CA LYS A 270 -6.53 5.60 -31.90
C LYS A 270 -7.57 5.01 -32.89
N GLU A 271 -8.33 4.02 -32.43
CA GLU A 271 -9.40 3.39 -33.20
C GLU A 271 -10.60 3.06 -32.30
N THR A 272 -11.78 2.97 -32.92
CA THR A 272 -12.98 2.45 -32.26
C THR A 272 -13.01 0.94 -32.42
N LYS A 273 -13.08 0.21 -31.30
CA LYS A 273 -13.07 -1.25 -31.30
C LYS A 273 -13.98 -1.79 -30.20
N GLU A 274 -14.71 -2.87 -30.48
CA GLU A 274 -15.50 -3.54 -29.46
C GLU A 274 -14.57 -4.18 -28.41
N VAL A 275 -14.55 -3.57 -27.20
CA VAL A 275 -13.56 -3.89 -26.17
C VAL A 275 -13.94 -5.12 -25.35
N LYS A 276 -15.16 -5.67 -25.49
CA LYS A 276 -15.57 -6.86 -24.73
C LYS A 276 -14.64 -8.06 -24.94
N ASN A 277 -14.16 -8.27 -26.16
CA ASN A 277 -13.28 -9.36 -26.49
C ASN A 277 -11.89 -9.22 -25.87
N VAL A 278 -11.45 -7.97 -25.60
CA VAL A 278 -10.15 -7.70 -24.94
C VAL A 278 -10.12 -8.22 -23.51
N LEU A 279 -11.29 -8.41 -22.90
CA LEU A 279 -11.41 -8.87 -21.50
C LEU A 279 -11.63 -10.37 -21.34
N GLU A 280 -11.76 -11.11 -22.42
CA GLU A 280 -12.00 -12.56 -22.37
C GLU A 280 -10.91 -13.27 -21.54
N TRP A 281 -9.69 -12.75 -21.58
CA TRP A 281 -8.59 -13.28 -20.79
C TRP A 281 -8.83 -13.19 -19.27
N THR A 282 -9.54 -12.19 -18.74
CA THR A 282 -9.84 -12.05 -17.32
C THR A 282 -10.74 -13.16 -16.77
N SER A 283 -11.49 -13.81 -17.66
CA SER A 283 -12.34 -14.99 -17.39
C SER A 283 -11.63 -16.32 -17.75
N GLY A 284 -10.35 -16.27 -18.05
CA GLY A 284 -9.55 -17.45 -18.38
C GLY A 284 -9.74 -17.95 -19.83
N LYS A 285 -10.20 -17.08 -20.74
CA LYS A 285 -10.30 -17.41 -22.16
C LYS A 285 -9.17 -16.76 -22.97
N LEU A 286 -8.64 -17.47 -23.94
CA LEU A 286 -7.77 -16.94 -24.97
C LEU A 286 -8.58 -16.70 -26.22
N PHE A 287 -8.63 -15.45 -26.65
CA PHE A 287 -9.34 -15.07 -27.88
C PHE A 287 -8.36 -14.51 -28.90
N PHE A 288 -8.33 -15.14 -30.06
CA PHE A 288 -7.50 -14.74 -31.20
C PHE A 288 -8.43 -14.23 -32.31
N ASP A 289 -8.29 -12.98 -32.69
CA ASP A 289 -9.09 -12.34 -33.74
C ASP A 289 -8.16 -11.95 -34.90
N GLU A 290 -7.97 -12.86 -35.84
CA GLU A 290 -7.03 -12.71 -36.96
C GLU A 290 -5.62 -12.29 -36.56
N LEU A 291 -5.15 -12.76 -35.40
CA LEU A 291 -3.82 -12.39 -34.88
C LEU A 291 -2.71 -13.10 -35.70
N PRO A 292 -1.63 -12.37 -36.01
CA PRO A 292 -0.43 -13.00 -36.59
C PRO A 292 0.11 -14.09 -35.66
N LEU A 293 0.62 -15.18 -36.24
CA LEU A 293 1.14 -16.33 -35.49
C LEU A 293 2.22 -15.95 -34.47
N PRO A 294 3.12 -14.99 -34.70
CA PRO A 294 4.05 -14.51 -33.69
C PRO A 294 3.36 -13.93 -32.43
N GLU A 295 2.27 -13.20 -32.59
CA GLU A 295 1.51 -12.67 -31.46
C GLU A 295 0.75 -13.79 -30.72
N VAL A 296 0.18 -14.75 -31.45
CA VAL A 296 -0.42 -15.96 -30.87
C VAL A 296 0.61 -16.72 -30.03
N VAL A 297 1.82 -16.89 -30.55
CA VAL A 297 2.94 -17.57 -29.86
C VAL A 297 3.27 -16.86 -28.55
N LYS A 298 3.45 -15.54 -28.55
CA LYS A 298 3.73 -14.77 -27.32
C LYS A 298 2.64 -14.97 -26.27
N ILE A 299 1.37 -14.97 -26.66
CA ILE A 299 0.23 -15.21 -25.76
C ILE A 299 0.28 -16.63 -25.19
N LEU A 300 0.56 -17.64 -26.02
CA LEU A 300 0.65 -19.05 -25.59
C LEU A 300 1.84 -19.28 -24.66
N GLU A 301 3.02 -18.74 -24.96
CA GLU A 301 4.21 -18.83 -24.12
C GLU A 301 3.93 -18.30 -22.71
N ARG A 302 3.32 -17.10 -22.61
CA ARG A 302 2.95 -16.50 -21.32
C ARG A 302 1.87 -17.31 -20.61
N SER A 303 0.86 -17.76 -21.35
CA SER A 303 -0.31 -18.43 -20.77
C SER A 303 -0.06 -19.84 -20.27
N TYR A 304 0.92 -20.54 -20.83
CA TYR A 304 1.20 -21.95 -20.54
C TYR A 304 2.62 -22.21 -20.03
N ASP A 305 3.44 -21.17 -19.87
CA ASP A 305 4.85 -21.26 -19.46
C ASP A 305 5.63 -22.24 -20.34
N VAL A 306 5.55 -22.04 -21.66
CA VAL A 306 6.24 -22.82 -22.70
C VAL A 306 7.10 -21.90 -23.53
N HIS A 307 8.04 -22.48 -24.28
CA HIS A 307 8.87 -21.79 -25.26
C HIS A 307 8.59 -22.31 -26.66
N ILE A 308 8.22 -21.41 -27.59
CA ILE A 308 7.78 -21.77 -28.94
C ILE A 308 8.69 -21.14 -29.98
N THR A 309 9.32 -21.96 -30.80
CA THR A 309 10.23 -21.55 -31.89
C THR A 309 9.66 -21.83 -33.27
N PHE A 310 10.01 -20.98 -34.22
CA PHE A 310 9.66 -21.17 -35.63
C PHE A 310 10.82 -21.85 -36.37
N ALA A 311 10.54 -22.97 -37.06
CA ALA A 311 11.52 -23.61 -37.91
C ALA A 311 11.71 -22.85 -39.24
N THR A 312 10.69 -22.10 -39.69
CA THR A 312 10.72 -21.31 -40.92
C THR A 312 10.01 -19.96 -40.71
N ASP A 313 10.54 -18.89 -41.32
CA ASP A 313 9.97 -17.57 -41.21
C ASP A 313 8.63 -17.42 -41.93
N SER A 314 8.33 -18.22 -42.92
CA SER A 314 7.06 -18.22 -43.65
C SER A 314 5.83 -18.44 -42.75
N LEU A 315 6.01 -19.11 -41.61
CA LEU A 315 4.94 -19.32 -40.66
C LEU A 315 4.47 -18.02 -39.98
N ARG A 316 5.31 -17.00 -39.93
CA ARG A 316 5.02 -15.72 -39.24
C ARG A 316 3.91 -14.91 -39.92
N GLU A 317 3.63 -15.16 -41.19
CA GLU A 317 2.62 -14.46 -41.95
C GLU A 317 1.20 -15.01 -41.73
N PHE A 318 1.08 -16.22 -41.12
CA PHE A 318 -0.23 -16.80 -40.86
C PHE A 318 -0.97 -16.07 -39.74
N ARG A 319 -2.28 -15.93 -39.96
CA ARG A 319 -3.21 -15.34 -38.96
C ARG A 319 -4.16 -16.42 -38.46
N PHE A 320 -4.50 -16.30 -37.19
CA PHE A 320 -5.40 -17.25 -36.52
C PHE A 320 -6.62 -16.53 -35.95
N TYR A 321 -7.74 -17.27 -36.03
CA TYR A 321 -8.98 -16.93 -35.37
C TYR A 321 -9.40 -18.13 -34.50
N GLY A 322 -9.78 -17.84 -33.23
CA GLY A 322 -10.25 -18.89 -32.33
C GLY A 322 -10.45 -18.41 -30.92
N SER A 323 -11.20 -19.20 -30.14
CA SER A 323 -11.44 -18.96 -28.71
C SER A 323 -11.19 -20.26 -27.94
N PHE A 324 -10.41 -20.21 -26.87
CA PHE A 324 -10.00 -21.35 -26.08
C PHE A 324 -10.12 -21.03 -24.57
N GLY A 325 -10.66 -21.96 -23.79
CA GLY A 325 -10.75 -21.84 -22.34
C GLY A 325 -9.50 -22.40 -21.66
N ARG A 326 -8.70 -21.57 -20.98
CA ARG A 326 -7.45 -21.98 -20.31
C ARG A 326 -7.65 -23.06 -19.24
N GLY A 327 -8.83 -23.08 -18.59
CA GLY A 327 -9.15 -24.08 -17.56
C GLY A 327 -9.62 -25.41 -18.11
N GLU A 328 -10.07 -25.45 -19.37
CA GLU A 328 -10.65 -26.61 -20.03
C GLU A 328 -9.71 -27.23 -21.07
N GLN A 329 -8.87 -26.40 -21.67
CA GLN A 329 -7.99 -26.78 -22.78
C GLN A 329 -6.54 -26.49 -22.42
N GLY A 330 -5.72 -27.51 -22.52
CA GLY A 330 -4.26 -27.41 -22.39
C GLY A 330 -3.59 -26.87 -23.64
N ILE A 331 -2.30 -26.53 -23.54
CA ILE A 331 -1.51 -26.09 -24.70
C ILE A 331 -1.59 -27.07 -25.86
N LYS A 332 -1.64 -28.37 -25.58
CA LYS A 332 -1.73 -29.44 -26.60
C LYS A 332 -2.99 -29.32 -27.44
N ASP A 333 -4.15 -29.04 -26.79
CA ASP A 333 -5.43 -28.94 -27.52
C ASP A 333 -5.41 -27.74 -28.50
N ILE A 334 -4.74 -26.65 -28.11
CA ILE A 334 -4.58 -25.47 -28.96
C ILE A 334 -3.63 -25.76 -30.11
N LEU A 335 -2.50 -26.42 -29.83
CA LEU A 335 -1.56 -26.84 -30.89
C LEU A 335 -2.19 -27.80 -31.90
N GLU A 336 -3.01 -28.75 -31.44
CA GLU A 336 -3.80 -29.63 -32.30
C GLU A 336 -4.82 -28.85 -33.14
N ALA A 337 -5.45 -27.81 -32.55
CA ALA A 337 -6.35 -26.95 -33.31
C ALA A 337 -5.60 -26.15 -34.39
N LEU A 338 -4.41 -25.64 -34.09
CA LEU A 338 -3.54 -24.99 -35.06
C LEU A 338 -3.13 -25.93 -36.18
N GLU A 339 -2.76 -27.18 -35.86
CA GLU A 339 -2.37 -28.21 -36.83
C GLU A 339 -3.52 -28.59 -37.74
N LYS A 340 -4.75 -28.68 -37.24
CA LYS A 340 -5.96 -28.98 -38.02
C LYS A 340 -6.25 -27.93 -39.11
N THR A 341 -5.68 -26.73 -39.02
CA THR A 341 -5.77 -25.73 -40.11
C THR A 341 -4.99 -26.15 -41.37
N GLY A 342 -4.11 -27.14 -41.23
CA GLY A 342 -3.23 -27.61 -42.31
C GLY A 342 -2.07 -26.67 -42.64
N LYS A 343 -1.92 -25.56 -41.94
CA LYS A 343 -0.91 -24.51 -42.19
C LYS A 343 0.32 -24.65 -41.30
N VAL A 344 0.18 -25.26 -40.14
CA VAL A 344 1.22 -25.37 -39.11
C VAL A 344 1.26 -26.80 -38.62
N ARG A 345 2.46 -27.32 -38.41
CA ARG A 345 2.72 -28.55 -37.68
C ARG A 345 3.57 -28.24 -36.46
N TYR A 346 3.57 -29.10 -35.45
CA TYR A 346 4.36 -28.87 -34.27
C TYR A 346 5.08 -30.15 -33.80
N LYS A 347 6.18 -29.93 -33.09
CA LYS A 347 6.84 -30.92 -32.23
C LYS A 347 6.94 -30.34 -30.83
N GLN A 348 6.57 -31.13 -29.85
CA GLN A 348 6.67 -30.76 -28.45
C GLN A 348 7.58 -31.73 -27.72
N LYS A 349 8.51 -31.17 -26.94
CA LYS A 349 9.32 -31.89 -25.97
C LYS A 349 9.34 -31.05 -24.68
N ASP A 350 8.67 -31.56 -23.66
CA ASP A 350 8.46 -30.85 -22.40
C ASP A 350 7.85 -29.47 -22.62
N ARG A 351 8.56 -28.42 -22.27
CA ARG A 351 8.13 -27.01 -22.45
C ARG A 351 8.60 -26.42 -23.79
N GLU A 352 9.44 -27.12 -24.53
CA GLU A 352 9.95 -26.65 -25.82
C GLU A 352 9.05 -27.14 -26.96
N ILE A 353 8.58 -26.19 -27.76
CA ILE A 353 7.69 -26.44 -28.91
C ILE A 353 8.32 -25.84 -30.16
N THR A 354 8.36 -26.59 -31.23
CA THR A 354 8.82 -26.09 -32.51
C THR A 354 7.68 -26.19 -33.55
N LEU A 355 7.35 -25.04 -34.13
CA LEU A 355 6.39 -24.93 -35.24
C LEU A 355 7.11 -25.00 -36.56
N TYR A 356 6.57 -25.80 -37.51
CA TYR A 356 7.15 -26.01 -38.84
C TYR A 356 6.11 -26.29 -39.92
#